data_142f78a9f990bb6f14c751b5c115cce5
#
_entry.id   142f78a9f990bb6f14c751b5c115cce5
#
_cell.length_a   1.000
_cell.length_b   1.000
_cell.length_c   1.000
_cell.angle_alpha   90.00
_cell.angle_beta   90.00
_cell.angle_gamma   90.00
#
_symmetry.space_group_name_H-M   'P 1'
#
loop_
_entity.id
_entity.type
_entity.pdbx_description
1 polymer ?
#
loop_
_entity_poly.entity_id
_entity_poly.type
_entity_poly.pdbx_seq_one_letter_code
_entity_poly.pdbx_strand_id
1 'polypeptide(L)'
;SGQNFNMAAFNSTTTTGVRTISWTTAGSTITITGSGTAPWNLVSGTNLTITGTSVIDLTASPSGITRVIRNTTGSTALSVNINIKGGTDNVQFYAASFLRTVDFTGFSGTWDSTAFTLCGDLTLSTGMTCGTGANVVTITNYTALQAITLYTNGKVLNRPVTYTATATTSSLNLVEDLLVDAAFIFNLGTINLNDYKLRCTTWASSSGSNRVINFSYSIGWDTGSIECTGASFTMTNGTGFSYNYTSHIYMTQATASAATKTINCTGITTFAQSMDFYVSNDLIGSNLAITAASILRGFDLTYGSGSNATITTNSFTLYGDCLIGGSATFAASTLAVLTFAATSTQGQRGDGVQKISLNATGNFNRPITKNGSGTLEFNSDIRMGTSTSVTLTHSAGMINLQGYSLTLFGTYSSSGSTARSLFHGGYSDIGYIGKIYLNAGASVTAWDTSTATNWTSSSDYGYHRVQVYIQGTGTKTMNFGAIAEGSTVDVTFNTTAGTNTISGSLNNVTLNNGGAYTMALSASNMTVYGDFTIVGNSPVLSFAAGVLTFAKSSGTQ
;
A
#
# COMPACT_ATOMS: atom_id res chain seq x y z
N SER A 1 -33.84 -28.88 -32.43
CA SER A 1 -33.41 -27.65 -33.08
C SER A 1 -34.10 -26.49 -32.40
N GLY A 2 -33.35 -25.47 -31.97
CA GLY A 2 -33.88 -24.28 -31.36
C GLY A 2 -34.84 -23.58 -32.30
N GLN A 3 -35.98 -23.09 -31.81
CA GLN A 3 -36.94 -22.30 -32.59
C GLN A 3 -36.48 -20.83 -32.53
N ASN A 4 -36.33 -20.19 -33.68
CA ASN A 4 -36.09 -18.75 -33.79
C ASN A 4 -37.43 -18.03 -33.91
N PHE A 5 -37.59 -16.98 -33.12
CA PHE A 5 -38.77 -16.17 -33.10
C PHE A 5 -38.42 -14.74 -33.53
N ASN A 6 -38.98 -14.27 -34.65
CA ASN A 6 -38.72 -12.91 -35.18
C ASN A 6 -39.86 -11.96 -34.86
N MET A 7 -39.53 -10.78 -34.33
CA MET A 7 -40.51 -9.72 -34.05
C MET A 7 -39.90 -8.34 -34.26
N ALA A 8 -40.71 -7.32 -34.42
CA ALA A 8 -40.25 -5.94 -34.54
C ALA A 8 -39.83 -5.35 -33.18
N ALA A 9 -40.57 -5.67 -32.11
CA ALA A 9 -40.26 -5.26 -30.73
C ALA A 9 -40.97 -6.18 -29.74
N PHE A 10 -40.46 -6.24 -28.54
CA PHE A 10 -41.08 -6.93 -27.41
C PHE A 10 -41.49 -5.93 -26.32
N ASN A 11 -42.75 -5.95 -25.92
CA ASN A 11 -43.25 -5.08 -24.85
C ASN A 11 -44.09 -5.88 -23.85
N SER A 12 -43.70 -5.84 -22.58
CA SER A 12 -44.42 -6.47 -21.46
C SER A 12 -44.41 -5.55 -20.25
N THR A 13 -45.44 -4.78 -20.08
CA THR A 13 -45.55 -3.70 -19.07
C THR A 13 -46.53 -4.01 -17.95
N THR A 14 -47.37 -5.05 -18.07
CA THR A 14 -48.37 -5.38 -17.05
C THR A 14 -47.78 -6.07 -15.85
N THR A 15 -48.40 -5.88 -14.67
CA THR A 15 -48.05 -6.54 -13.41
C THR A 15 -49.12 -7.51 -12.92
N THR A 16 -50.31 -7.57 -13.56
CA THR A 16 -51.54 -8.21 -13.08
C THR A 16 -51.72 -9.59 -13.66
N GLY A 17 -51.10 -10.22 -14.35
CA GLY A 17 -51.26 -11.61 -14.85
C GLY A 17 -50.00 -12.44 -14.69
N VAL A 18 -50.14 -13.75 -14.62
CA VAL A 18 -49.01 -14.65 -14.72
C VAL A 18 -48.42 -14.57 -16.13
N ARG A 19 -47.13 -14.31 -16.21
CA ARG A 19 -46.38 -14.19 -17.47
C ARG A 19 -45.24 -15.16 -17.46
N THR A 20 -45.09 -15.94 -18.52
CA THR A 20 -43.96 -16.88 -18.64
C THR A 20 -43.25 -16.60 -19.98
N ILE A 21 -41.96 -16.39 -19.91
CA ILE A 21 -41.08 -16.45 -21.07
C ILE A 21 -40.24 -17.73 -20.91
N SER A 22 -40.51 -18.70 -21.78
CA SER A 22 -39.88 -20.03 -21.68
C SER A 22 -39.06 -20.30 -22.94
N TRP A 23 -37.82 -20.55 -22.72
CA TRP A 23 -36.90 -21.08 -23.74
C TRP A 23 -36.66 -22.56 -23.42
N THR A 24 -37.46 -23.41 -23.96
CA THR A 24 -37.43 -24.86 -23.66
C THR A 24 -36.27 -25.61 -24.31
N THR A 25 -35.62 -24.99 -25.28
CA THR A 25 -34.51 -25.60 -26.04
C THR A 25 -33.29 -24.69 -26.01
N ALA A 26 -32.13 -25.22 -25.62
CA ALA A 26 -30.86 -24.49 -25.69
C ALA A 26 -30.60 -24.04 -27.15
N GLY A 27 -30.17 -22.78 -27.30
CA GLY A 27 -29.91 -22.16 -28.60
C GLY A 27 -31.14 -21.55 -29.29
N SER A 28 -32.32 -21.44 -28.62
CA SER A 28 -33.43 -20.64 -29.14
C SER A 28 -33.10 -19.16 -29.08
N THR A 29 -33.46 -18.41 -30.11
CA THR A 29 -33.18 -16.96 -30.21
C THR A 29 -34.48 -16.19 -30.47
N ILE A 30 -34.66 -15.08 -29.75
CA ILE A 30 -35.63 -14.05 -30.11
C ILE A 30 -34.89 -13.00 -30.93
N THR A 31 -35.24 -12.86 -32.21
CA THR A 31 -34.63 -11.88 -33.07
C THR A 31 -35.55 -10.64 -33.14
N ILE A 32 -35.02 -9.49 -32.72
CA ILE A 32 -35.71 -8.19 -32.83
C ILE A 32 -35.17 -7.49 -34.05
N THR A 33 -36.04 -7.32 -35.07
CA THR A 33 -35.67 -6.74 -36.36
C THR A 33 -36.10 -5.28 -36.49
N GLY A 34 -36.89 -4.77 -35.54
CA GLY A 34 -37.39 -3.39 -35.61
C GLY A 34 -36.34 -2.37 -35.19
N SER A 35 -36.34 -1.24 -35.89
CA SER A 35 -35.47 -0.07 -35.63
C SER A 35 -36.06 0.92 -34.63
N GLY A 36 -37.09 0.56 -33.88
CA GLY A 36 -37.73 1.42 -32.90
C GLY A 36 -36.88 1.75 -31.67
N THR A 37 -37.30 2.80 -30.96
CA THR A 37 -36.58 3.30 -29.78
C THR A 37 -36.67 2.39 -28.55
N ALA A 38 -37.58 1.42 -28.48
CA ALA A 38 -37.75 0.48 -27.38
C ALA A 38 -37.88 -0.97 -27.91
N PRO A 39 -36.77 -1.54 -28.43
CA PRO A 39 -36.83 -2.89 -29.02
C PRO A 39 -37.14 -3.98 -28.00
N TRP A 40 -36.64 -3.85 -26.77
CA TRP A 40 -36.96 -4.73 -25.67
C TRP A 40 -37.43 -3.94 -24.46
N ASN A 41 -38.66 -4.14 -24.00
CA ASN A 41 -39.26 -3.42 -22.89
C ASN A 41 -40.00 -4.36 -21.94
N LEU A 42 -39.30 -4.84 -20.90
CA LEU A 42 -39.82 -5.67 -19.84
C LEU A 42 -39.79 -4.88 -18.52
N VAL A 43 -40.96 -4.44 -18.05
CA VAL A 43 -41.05 -3.39 -17.01
C VAL A 43 -41.04 -3.95 -15.58
N SER A 44 -41.54 -5.16 -15.36
CA SER A 44 -41.72 -5.68 -14.01
C SER A 44 -41.49 -7.20 -13.94
N GLY A 45 -40.85 -7.66 -12.87
CA GLY A 45 -40.71 -9.07 -12.52
C GLY A 45 -41.91 -9.66 -11.79
N THR A 46 -42.91 -8.84 -11.41
CA THR A 46 -44.11 -9.31 -10.71
C THR A 46 -44.89 -10.30 -11.58
N ASN A 47 -45.17 -11.48 -11.03
CA ASN A 47 -45.86 -12.59 -11.76
C ASN A 47 -45.15 -12.97 -13.08
N LEU A 48 -43.84 -12.80 -13.17
CA LEU A 48 -43.03 -13.16 -14.32
C LEU A 48 -42.14 -14.38 -13.99
N THR A 49 -42.13 -15.35 -14.87
CA THR A 49 -41.18 -16.45 -14.87
C THR A 49 -40.37 -16.42 -16.17
N ILE A 50 -39.07 -16.45 -16.07
CA ILE A 50 -38.16 -16.64 -17.21
C ILE A 50 -37.44 -17.96 -17.00
N THR A 51 -37.57 -18.89 -17.95
CA THR A 51 -36.89 -20.17 -17.91
C THR A 51 -36.03 -20.39 -19.14
N GLY A 52 -34.85 -20.97 -18.94
CA GLY A 52 -33.88 -21.23 -20.01
C GLY A 52 -32.85 -20.12 -20.18
N THR A 53 -32.00 -20.28 -21.18
CA THR A 53 -30.78 -19.45 -21.38
C THR A 53 -30.67 -18.87 -22.79
N SER A 54 -31.80 -18.63 -23.45
CA SER A 54 -31.78 -18.12 -24.82
C SER A 54 -31.40 -16.65 -24.92
N VAL A 55 -31.08 -16.22 -26.11
CA VAL A 55 -30.50 -14.93 -26.44
C VAL A 55 -31.54 -14.07 -27.14
N ILE A 56 -31.55 -12.79 -26.83
CA ILE A 56 -32.30 -11.75 -27.56
C ILE A 56 -31.31 -11.07 -28.50
N ASP A 57 -31.47 -11.31 -29.80
CA ASP A 57 -30.66 -10.71 -30.85
C ASP A 57 -31.29 -9.44 -31.37
N LEU A 58 -30.68 -8.30 -31.16
CA LEU A 58 -31.06 -7.02 -31.79
C LEU A 58 -30.28 -6.88 -33.09
N THR A 59 -30.89 -7.25 -34.20
CA THR A 59 -30.27 -7.30 -35.53
C THR A 59 -30.49 -6.06 -36.37
N ALA A 60 -31.41 -5.18 -35.99
CA ALA A 60 -31.61 -3.91 -36.69
C ALA A 60 -30.34 -3.05 -36.58
N SER A 61 -30.02 -2.36 -37.66
CA SER A 61 -28.88 -1.43 -37.76
C SER A 61 -29.35 0.02 -37.95
N PRO A 62 -30.10 0.58 -36.98
CA PRO A 62 -30.55 1.95 -37.06
C PRO A 62 -29.39 2.94 -36.95
N SER A 63 -29.62 4.17 -37.40
CA SER A 63 -28.72 5.30 -37.21
C SER A 63 -29.50 6.51 -36.71
N GLY A 64 -28.84 7.37 -35.92
CA GLY A 64 -29.42 8.64 -35.49
C GLY A 64 -30.55 8.54 -34.45
N ILE A 65 -30.76 7.39 -33.85
CA ILE A 65 -31.75 7.19 -32.77
C ILE A 65 -31.08 6.70 -31.49
N THR A 66 -31.83 6.64 -30.39
CA THR A 66 -31.44 5.96 -29.16
C THR A 66 -32.32 4.73 -28.97
N ARG A 67 -31.70 3.54 -28.97
CA ARG A 67 -32.38 2.30 -28.56
C ARG A 67 -32.31 2.14 -27.06
N VAL A 68 -33.45 2.08 -26.39
CA VAL A 68 -33.56 1.85 -24.95
C VAL A 68 -33.95 0.40 -24.68
N ILE A 69 -33.07 -0.32 -24.03
CA ILE A 69 -33.30 -1.71 -23.62
C ILE A 69 -33.69 -1.69 -22.15
N ARG A 70 -34.87 -2.22 -21.84
CA ARG A 70 -35.41 -2.23 -20.50
C ARG A 70 -35.71 -3.65 -20.03
N ASN A 71 -35.11 -4.05 -18.92
CA ASN A 71 -35.38 -5.31 -18.23
C ASN A 71 -35.42 -5.07 -16.72
N THR A 72 -36.38 -4.26 -16.26
CA THR A 72 -36.48 -3.81 -14.85
C THR A 72 -37.23 -4.83 -14.00
N THR A 73 -36.78 -6.07 -14.03
CA THR A 73 -37.43 -7.19 -13.34
C THR A 73 -37.14 -7.26 -11.85
N GLY A 74 -36.16 -6.51 -11.36
CA GLY A 74 -35.79 -6.46 -9.94
C GLY A 74 -35.05 -7.72 -9.42
N SER A 75 -34.64 -8.64 -10.30
CA SER A 75 -34.00 -9.90 -9.90
C SER A 75 -32.98 -10.39 -10.91
N THR A 76 -31.84 -10.89 -10.41
CA THR A 76 -30.85 -11.58 -11.23
C THR A 76 -31.41 -12.83 -11.90
N ALA A 77 -32.33 -13.54 -11.24
CA ALA A 77 -33.00 -14.74 -11.79
C ALA A 77 -33.83 -14.46 -13.05
N LEU A 78 -34.27 -13.21 -13.24
CA LEU A 78 -35.06 -12.75 -14.39
C LEU A 78 -34.22 -11.92 -15.38
N SER A 79 -32.90 -12.01 -15.30
CA SER A 79 -31.99 -11.37 -16.25
C SER A 79 -31.98 -12.11 -17.60
N VAL A 80 -31.70 -11.40 -18.68
CA VAL A 80 -31.72 -11.91 -20.05
C VAL A 80 -30.39 -11.69 -20.76
N ASN A 81 -30.06 -12.60 -21.69
CA ASN A 81 -28.91 -12.43 -22.58
C ASN A 81 -29.28 -11.54 -23.77
N ILE A 82 -28.49 -10.54 -24.07
CA ILE A 82 -28.76 -9.59 -25.18
C ILE A 82 -27.53 -9.45 -26.05
N ASN A 83 -27.71 -9.68 -27.35
CA ASN A 83 -26.72 -9.37 -28.37
C ASN A 83 -27.17 -8.15 -29.16
N ILE A 84 -26.27 -7.22 -29.40
CA ILE A 84 -26.47 -6.01 -30.17
C ILE A 84 -25.53 -6.09 -31.38
N LYS A 85 -26.02 -6.68 -32.47
CA LYS A 85 -25.20 -7.15 -33.58
C LYS A 85 -24.94 -6.10 -34.69
N GLY A 86 -25.37 -4.87 -34.51
CA GLY A 86 -25.15 -3.86 -35.54
C GLY A 86 -25.74 -2.52 -35.17
N GLY A 87 -25.43 -1.52 -35.99
CA GLY A 87 -25.91 -0.14 -35.83
C GLY A 87 -24.80 0.83 -35.44
N THR A 88 -25.08 2.11 -35.75
CA THR A 88 -24.24 3.26 -35.41
C THR A 88 -24.99 4.24 -34.49
N ASP A 89 -26.10 3.79 -33.95
CA ASP A 89 -26.99 4.52 -33.06
C ASP A 89 -26.45 4.57 -31.60
N ASN A 90 -27.25 5.21 -30.75
CA ASN A 90 -26.99 5.17 -29.31
C ASN A 90 -27.79 4.02 -28.67
N VAL A 91 -27.13 3.21 -27.85
CA VAL A 91 -27.76 2.13 -27.06
C VAL A 91 -27.74 2.53 -25.59
N GLN A 92 -28.90 2.49 -24.95
CA GLN A 92 -29.06 2.72 -23.52
C GLN A 92 -29.68 1.50 -22.83
N PHE A 93 -29.10 1.06 -21.73
CA PHE A 93 -29.83 0.20 -20.80
C PHE A 93 -30.59 1.09 -19.82
N TYR A 94 -31.88 0.84 -19.69
CA TYR A 94 -32.75 1.62 -18.80
C TYR A 94 -32.34 1.41 -17.32
N ALA A 95 -32.58 2.42 -16.50
CA ALA A 95 -32.27 2.39 -15.08
C ALA A 95 -32.83 1.14 -14.38
N ALA A 96 -32.02 0.54 -13.48
CA ALA A 96 -32.36 -0.69 -12.76
C ALA A 96 -32.66 -1.92 -13.65
N SER A 97 -32.17 -1.93 -14.89
CA SER A 97 -32.24 -3.14 -15.73
C SER A 97 -31.29 -4.23 -15.21
N PHE A 98 -31.73 -5.48 -15.29
CA PHE A 98 -30.94 -6.69 -14.98
C PHE A 98 -30.66 -7.45 -16.28
N LEU A 99 -29.39 -7.49 -16.69
CA LEU A 99 -28.95 -8.16 -17.91
C LEU A 99 -28.00 -9.29 -17.53
N ARG A 100 -28.14 -10.47 -18.15
CA ARG A 100 -27.27 -11.61 -17.85
C ARG A 100 -25.98 -11.47 -18.62
N THR A 101 -26.02 -11.58 -19.92
CA THR A 101 -24.88 -11.40 -20.81
C THR A 101 -25.19 -10.28 -21.79
N VAL A 102 -24.22 -9.45 -22.09
CA VAL A 102 -24.35 -8.38 -23.08
C VAL A 102 -23.22 -8.52 -24.09
N ASP A 103 -23.58 -8.70 -25.37
CA ASP A 103 -22.62 -8.81 -26.45
C ASP A 103 -22.86 -7.73 -27.52
N PHE A 104 -21.86 -6.86 -27.70
CA PHE A 104 -21.85 -5.80 -28.70
C PHE A 104 -21.04 -6.16 -29.96
N THR A 105 -20.73 -7.43 -30.19
CA THR A 105 -19.94 -7.84 -31.36
C THR A 105 -20.60 -7.34 -32.66
N GLY A 106 -19.86 -6.52 -33.42
CA GLY A 106 -20.32 -5.89 -34.67
C GLY A 106 -21.05 -4.55 -34.51
N PHE A 107 -21.33 -4.10 -33.28
CA PHE A 107 -21.89 -2.76 -33.04
C PHE A 107 -20.78 -1.70 -33.14
N SER A 108 -21.08 -0.56 -33.77
CA SER A 108 -20.15 0.56 -34.00
C SER A 108 -20.67 1.92 -33.52
N GLY A 109 -21.81 1.94 -32.82
CA GLY A 109 -22.40 3.13 -32.25
C GLY A 109 -21.88 3.48 -30.86
N THR A 110 -22.68 4.22 -30.11
CA THR A 110 -22.37 4.64 -28.75
C THR A 110 -23.18 3.84 -27.72
N TRP A 111 -22.52 3.33 -26.71
CA TRP A 111 -23.19 2.78 -25.54
C TRP A 111 -23.20 3.84 -24.43
N ASP A 112 -24.38 4.39 -24.17
CA ASP A 112 -24.60 5.41 -23.15
C ASP A 112 -25.74 4.98 -22.23
N SER A 113 -25.44 4.28 -21.15
CA SER A 113 -26.44 3.68 -20.27
C SER A 113 -26.65 4.45 -18.98
N THR A 114 -27.87 4.37 -18.46
CA THR A 114 -28.18 4.68 -17.06
C THR A 114 -27.60 3.59 -16.14
N ALA A 115 -27.79 3.68 -14.83
CA ALA A 115 -27.36 2.66 -13.87
C ALA A 115 -28.10 1.34 -14.14
N PHE A 116 -27.36 0.24 -14.29
CA PHE A 116 -27.92 -1.10 -14.52
C PHE A 116 -27.08 -2.18 -13.86
N THR A 117 -27.62 -3.40 -13.80
CA THR A 117 -26.96 -4.58 -13.24
C THR A 117 -26.62 -5.58 -14.34
N LEU A 118 -25.37 -5.92 -14.46
CA LEU A 118 -24.84 -6.99 -15.30
C LEU A 118 -24.63 -8.24 -14.44
N CYS A 119 -25.25 -9.36 -14.84
CA CYS A 119 -25.23 -10.61 -14.07
C CYS A 119 -24.35 -11.72 -14.70
N GLY A 120 -23.66 -11.43 -15.77
CA GLY A 120 -22.79 -12.35 -16.53
C GLY A 120 -21.80 -11.58 -17.39
N ASP A 121 -21.42 -12.14 -18.53
CA ASP A 121 -20.32 -11.63 -19.35
C ASP A 121 -20.69 -10.37 -20.10
N LEU A 122 -19.68 -9.56 -20.38
CA LEU A 122 -19.76 -8.37 -21.25
C LEU A 122 -18.74 -8.51 -22.36
N THR A 123 -19.20 -8.35 -23.60
CA THR A 123 -18.31 -8.23 -24.77
C THR A 123 -18.57 -6.90 -25.47
N LEU A 124 -17.55 -6.05 -25.53
CA LEU A 124 -17.60 -4.78 -26.26
C LEU A 124 -17.04 -4.96 -27.67
N SER A 125 -17.49 -4.14 -28.61
CA SER A 125 -16.95 -4.11 -29.96
C SER A 125 -15.80 -3.13 -30.10
N THR A 126 -14.82 -3.45 -30.92
CA THR A 126 -13.71 -2.52 -31.24
C THR A 126 -14.18 -1.23 -31.90
N GLY A 127 -15.28 -1.27 -32.68
CA GLY A 127 -15.83 -0.12 -33.39
C GLY A 127 -16.69 0.81 -32.54
N MET A 128 -17.11 0.41 -31.34
CA MET A 128 -18.04 1.18 -30.53
C MET A 128 -17.36 2.25 -29.67
N THR A 129 -18.15 3.18 -29.16
CA THR A 129 -17.76 4.18 -28.17
C THR A 129 -18.50 3.92 -26.85
N CYS A 130 -17.79 3.92 -25.73
CA CYS A 130 -18.40 3.93 -24.41
C CYS A 130 -18.65 5.39 -24.00
N GLY A 131 -19.92 5.76 -23.83
CA GLY A 131 -20.31 7.08 -23.37
C GLY A 131 -19.86 7.36 -21.93
N THR A 132 -19.65 8.61 -21.60
CA THR A 132 -19.30 9.09 -20.27
C THR A 132 -20.54 9.24 -19.39
N GLY A 133 -20.42 8.97 -18.09
CA GLY A 133 -21.54 9.21 -17.18
C GLY A 133 -21.24 8.86 -15.72
N ALA A 134 -22.02 9.46 -14.82
CA ALA A 134 -21.96 9.17 -13.39
C ALA A 134 -22.75 7.89 -12.99
N ASN A 135 -23.42 7.27 -13.93
CA ASN A 135 -24.28 6.12 -13.68
C ASN A 135 -23.46 4.84 -13.49
N VAL A 136 -23.74 4.12 -12.42
CA VAL A 136 -22.99 2.93 -12.00
C VAL A 136 -23.37 1.70 -12.81
N VAL A 137 -22.38 0.95 -13.29
CA VAL A 137 -22.53 -0.43 -13.73
C VAL A 137 -22.30 -1.35 -12.54
N THR A 138 -23.34 -2.02 -12.06
CA THR A 138 -23.21 -3.03 -11.01
C THR A 138 -22.98 -4.39 -11.66
N ILE A 139 -21.86 -5.03 -11.36
CA ILE A 139 -21.57 -6.39 -11.80
C ILE A 139 -21.87 -7.34 -10.64
N THR A 140 -22.73 -8.31 -10.89
CA THR A 140 -23.07 -9.35 -9.93
C THR A 140 -23.22 -10.69 -10.66
N ASN A 141 -23.01 -11.80 -9.95
CA ASN A 141 -23.12 -13.11 -10.57
C ASN A 141 -24.59 -13.59 -10.58
N TYR A 142 -24.99 -14.25 -11.65
CA TYR A 142 -26.31 -14.89 -11.74
C TYR A 142 -26.45 -16.08 -10.78
N THR A 143 -25.39 -16.85 -10.61
CA THR A 143 -25.32 -18.01 -9.69
C THR A 143 -24.09 -17.93 -8.80
N ALA A 144 -24.09 -18.67 -7.70
CA ALA A 144 -23.04 -18.68 -6.68
C ALA A 144 -21.67 -19.19 -7.14
N LEU A 145 -21.58 -19.91 -8.26
CA LEU A 145 -20.33 -20.48 -8.77
C LEU A 145 -19.90 -19.89 -10.12
N GLN A 146 -20.60 -18.87 -10.58
CA GLN A 146 -20.34 -18.30 -11.89
C GLN A 146 -19.09 -17.44 -11.87
N ALA A 147 -18.26 -17.63 -12.89
CA ALA A 147 -17.23 -16.66 -13.28
C ALA A 147 -17.83 -15.70 -14.32
N ILE A 148 -17.61 -14.40 -14.13
CA ILE A 148 -17.95 -13.35 -15.10
C ILE A 148 -16.68 -12.95 -15.82
N THR A 149 -16.77 -12.82 -17.14
CA THR A 149 -15.66 -12.36 -17.98
C THR A 149 -16.04 -11.06 -18.70
N LEU A 150 -15.13 -10.10 -18.69
CA LEU A 150 -15.29 -8.84 -19.39
C LEU A 150 -14.31 -8.78 -20.56
N TYR A 151 -14.85 -8.78 -21.77
CA TYR A 151 -14.12 -8.55 -23.03
C TYR A 151 -14.33 -7.10 -23.44
N THR A 152 -13.47 -6.21 -23.01
CA THR A 152 -13.60 -4.77 -23.31
C THR A 152 -13.02 -4.38 -24.67
N ASN A 153 -12.20 -5.27 -25.26
CA ASN A 153 -11.48 -5.02 -26.51
C ASN A 153 -10.68 -3.70 -26.46
N GLY A 154 -10.04 -3.43 -25.32
CA GLY A 154 -9.27 -2.20 -25.07
C GLY A 154 -10.11 -0.95 -24.87
N LYS A 155 -11.44 -1.06 -24.78
CA LYS A 155 -12.32 0.08 -24.49
C LYS A 155 -12.26 0.50 -23.04
N VAL A 156 -12.33 1.80 -22.82
CA VAL A 156 -12.41 2.40 -21.48
C VAL A 156 -13.86 2.52 -21.05
N LEU A 157 -14.18 1.98 -19.88
CA LEU A 157 -15.46 2.18 -19.23
C LEU A 157 -15.46 3.54 -18.52
N ASN A 158 -16.04 4.55 -19.14
CA ASN A 158 -16.07 5.94 -18.64
C ASN A 158 -17.16 6.16 -17.59
N ARG A 159 -17.32 5.23 -16.65
CA ARG A 159 -18.35 5.26 -15.60
C ARG A 159 -17.96 4.39 -14.41
N PRO A 160 -18.51 4.66 -13.21
CA PRO A 160 -18.24 3.83 -12.04
C PRO A 160 -18.68 2.39 -12.23
N VAL A 161 -17.86 1.47 -11.74
CA VAL A 161 -18.13 0.03 -11.72
C VAL A 161 -18.17 -0.44 -10.28
N THR A 162 -19.22 -1.18 -9.91
CA THR A 162 -19.32 -1.85 -8.62
C THR A 162 -19.38 -3.35 -8.85
N TYR A 163 -18.43 -4.10 -8.29
CA TYR A 163 -18.50 -5.56 -8.27
C TYR A 163 -18.99 -6.03 -6.91
N THR A 164 -20.14 -6.70 -6.93
CA THR A 164 -20.77 -7.31 -5.75
C THR A 164 -21.30 -8.67 -6.15
N ALA A 165 -20.54 -9.72 -5.93
CA ALA A 165 -20.92 -11.09 -6.24
C ALA A 165 -22.16 -11.55 -5.44
N THR A 166 -22.83 -12.60 -5.89
CA THR A 166 -23.93 -13.24 -5.13
C THR A 166 -23.40 -14.17 -4.05
N ALA A 167 -22.16 -14.64 -4.18
CA ALA A 167 -21.48 -15.49 -3.21
C ALA A 167 -19.96 -15.28 -3.25
N THR A 168 -19.29 -15.74 -2.21
CA THR A 168 -17.82 -15.67 -2.08
C THR A 168 -17.07 -16.50 -3.11
N THR A 169 -17.71 -17.54 -3.62
CA THR A 169 -17.20 -18.46 -4.65
C THR A 169 -17.36 -17.94 -6.08
N SER A 170 -18.09 -16.84 -6.25
CA SER A 170 -18.27 -16.19 -7.55
C SER A 170 -17.07 -15.30 -7.87
N SER A 171 -16.72 -15.21 -9.15
CA SER A 171 -15.56 -14.44 -9.57
C SER A 171 -15.82 -13.48 -10.74
N LEU A 172 -15.03 -12.42 -10.78
CA LEU A 172 -14.78 -11.58 -11.94
C LEU A 172 -13.40 -11.91 -12.49
N ASN A 173 -13.33 -12.44 -13.70
CA ASN A 173 -12.09 -12.85 -14.36
C ASN A 173 -11.69 -11.83 -15.41
N LEU A 174 -10.50 -11.31 -15.31
CA LEU A 174 -9.91 -10.50 -16.38
C LEU A 174 -9.28 -11.44 -17.43
N VAL A 175 -9.46 -11.12 -18.68
CA VAL A 175 -8.86 -11.79 -19.86
C VAL A 175 -8.10 -10.78 -20.72
N GLU A 176 -8.13 -9.53 -20.32
CA GLU A 176 -7.41 -8.37 -20.85
C GLU A 176 -7.42 -7.27 -19.79
N ASP A 177 -6.70 -6.17 -20.01
CA ASP A 177 -6.70 -5.03 -19.12
C ASP A 177 -8.12 -4.43 -19.02
N LEU A 178 -8.62 -4.28 -17.79
CA LEU A 178 -9.88 -3.62 -17.52
C LEU A 178 -9.63 -2.14 -17.20
N LEU A 179 -10.02 -1.27 -18.13
CA LEU A 179 -9.83 0.17 -18.03
C LEU A 179 -11.14 0.84 -17.61
N VAL A 180 -11.15 1.40 -16.39
CA VAL A 180 -12.30 2.14 -15.81
C VAL A 180 -11.85 3.57 -15.51
N ASP A 181 -12.29 4.55 -16.34
CA ASP A 181 -11.97 5.97 -16.10
C ASP A 181 -12.94 6.62 -15.10
N ALA A 182 -13.17 5.90 -14.01
CA ALA A 182 -14.04 6.29 -12.89
C ALA A 182 -13.72 5.42 -11.67
N ALA A 183 -14.56 5.46 -10.64
CA ALA A 183 -14.42 4.64 -9.44
C ALA A 183 -14.66 3.15 -9.71
N PHE A 184 -13.85 2.28 -9.11
CA PHE A 184 -14.10 0.85 -9.00
C PHE A 184 -14.37 0.49 -7.53
N ILE A 185 -15.53 -0.11 -7.26
CA ILE A 185 -15.97 -0.49 -5.91
C ILE A 185 -16.05 -2.02 -5.81
N PHE A 186 -15.35 -2.60 -4.85
CA PHE A 186 -15.33 -4.05 -4.63
C PHE A 186 -15.95 -4.42 -3.28
N ASN A 187 -17.12 -5.07 -3.30
CA ASN A 187 -17.89 -5.37 -2.10
C ASN A 187 -17.89 -6.84 -1.68
N LEU A 188 -17.91 -7.79 -2.61
CA LEU A 188 -18.01 -9.21 -2.31
C LEU A 188 -17.53 -10.06 -3.49
N GLY A 189 -16.92 -11.22 -3.22
CA GLY A 189 -16.52 -12.24 -4.20
C GLY A 189 -15.03 -12.24 -4.48
N THR A 190 -14.65 -12.77 -5.62
CA THR A 190 -13.25 -12.91 -6.05
C THR A 190 -13.00 -12.11 -7.32
N ILE A 191 -11.89 -11.38 -7.37
CA ILE A 191 -11.36 -10.78 -8.61
C ILE A 191 -10.10 -11.57 -8.99
N ASN A 192 -10.12 -12.18 -10.16
CA ASN A 192 -8.95 -12.84 -10.76
C ASN A 192 -8.32 -11.90 -11.79
N LEU A 193 -7.17 -11.37 -11.49
CA LEU A 193 -6.48 -10.45 -12.41
C LEU A 193 -5.82 -11.17 -13.59
N ASN A 194 -5.41 -12.44 -13.42
CA ASN A 194 -4.90 -13.31 -14.50
C ASN A 194 -3.81 -12.63 -15.35
N ASP A 195 -2.83 -11.99 -14.72
CA ASP A 195 -1.76 -11.21 -15.36
C ASP A 195 -2.20 -9.91 -16.07
N TYR A 196 -3.45 -9.50 -15.91
CA TYR A 196 -3.98 -8.26 -16.48
C TYR A 196 -4.10 -7.16 -15.42
N LYS A 197 -4.18 -5.93 -15.89
CA LYS A 197 -4.31 -4.74 -15.06
C LYS A 197 -5.79 -4.36 -14.90
N LEU A 198 -6.17 -4.04 -13.66
CA LEU A 198 -7.40 -3.32 -13.38
C LEU A 198 -7.02 -1.86 -13.11
N ARG A 199 -7.30 -0.97 -14.06
CA ARG A 199 -7.05 0.47 -13.93
C ARG A 199 -8.33 1.21 -13.58
N CYS A 200 -8.29 2.08 -12.56
CA CYS A 200 -9.41 2.92 -12.17
C CYS A 200 -8.93 4.29 -11.68
N THR A 201 -9.84 5.28 -11.61
CA THR A 201 -9.48 6.56 -11.01
C THR A 201 -9.41 6.46 -9.49
N THR A 202 -10.36 5.75 -8.88
CA THR A 202 -10.35 5.47 -7.44
C THR A 202 -10.74 4.02 -7.19
N TRP A 203 -10.10 3.43 -6.19
CA TRP A 203 -10.46 2.11 -5.68
C TRP A 203 -11.12 2.25 -4.32
N ALA A 204 -12.22 1.52 -4.11
CA ALA A 204 -12.87 1.43 -2.80
C ALA A 204 -13.27 -0.01 -2.47
N SER A 205 -12.94 -0.46 -1.27
CA SER A 205 -13.32 -1.77 -0.75
C SER A 205 -13.55 -1.67 0.76
N SER A 206 -14.80 -1.40 1.15
CA SER A 206 -15.19 -1.09 2.55
C SER A 206 -16.20 -2.07 3.12
N SER A 207 -16.65 -3.06 2.37
CA SER A 207 -17.59 -4.09 2.84
C SER A 207 -16.96 -4.99 3.91
N GLY A 208 -17.76 -5.47 4.85
CA GLY A 208 -17.37 -6.54 5.79
C GLY A 208 -17.50 -7.95 5.23
N SER A 209 -17.89 -8.08 3.96
CA SER A 209 -18.08 -9.37 3.30
C SER A 209 -16.76 -9.95 2.81
N ASN A 210 -16.75 -11.26 2.52
CA ASN A 210 -15.55 -11.93 2.01
C ASN A 210 -15.19 -11.44 0.60
N ARG A 211 -13.97 -10.95 0.46
CA ARG A 211 -13.40 -10.39 -0.76
C ARG A 211 -12.01 -10.96 -0.97
N VAL A 212 -11.78 -11.49 -2.16
CA VAL A 212 -10.49 -12.06 -2.53
C VAL A 212 -9.98 -11.39 -3.79
N ILE A 213 -8.70 -11.00 -3.80
CA ILE A 213 -8.02 -10.56 -5.01
C ILE A 213 -6.94 -11.58 -5.33
N ASN A 214 -7.02 -12.21 -6.47
CA ASN A 214 -5.97 -13.06 -6.99
C ASN A 214 -5.09 -12.23 -7.93
N PHE A 215 -3.97 -11.75 -7.39
CA PHE A 215 -2.88 -11.18 -8.18
C PHE A 215 -2.22 -12.31 -8.96
N SER A 216 -1.36 -11.99 -9.91
CA SER A 216 -0.64 -13.00 -10.68
C SER A 216 0.51 -13.62 -9.89
N TYR A 217 0.86 -14.85 -10.27
CA TYR A 217 2.08 -15.51 -9.81
C TYR A 217 3.34 -14.99 -10.55
N SER A 218 3.17 -14.30 -11.65
CA SER A 218 4.27 -13.85 -12.51
C SER A 218 5.08 -12.73 -11.84
N ILE A 219 6.40 -12.90 -11.84
CA ILE A 219 7.35 -11.91 -11.30
C ILE A 219 7.60 -10.87 -12.41
N GLY A 220 6.78 -9.85 -12.49
CA GLY A 220 6.95 -8.77 -13.46
C GLY A 220 6.10 -7.55 -13.10
N TRP A 221 6.56 -6.36 -13.49
CA TRP A 221 5.97 -5.08 -13.10
C TRP A 221 4.60 -4.80 -13.73
N ASP A 222 4.21 -5.54 -14.76
CA ASP A 222 3.01 -5.26 -15.55
C ASP A 222 1.91 -6.32 -15.44
N THR A 223 2.07 -7.32 -14.58
CA THR A 223 1.18 -8.47 -14.55
C THR A 223 0.37 -8.54 -13.27
N GLY A 224 -0.95 -8.67 -13.39
CA GLY A 224 -1.87 -8.90 -12.28
C GLY A 224 -1.87 -7.75 -11.25
N SER A 225 -2.16 -6.51 -11.67
CA SER A 225 -2.05 -5.32 -10.83
C SER A 225 -3.34 -4.51 -10.76
N ILE A 226 -3.44 -3.68 -9.72
CA ILE A 226 -4.45 -2.62 -9.61
C ILE A 226 -3.74 -1.28 -9.79
N GLU A 227 -4.21 -0.45 -10.72
CA GLU A 227 -3.68 0.88 -10.97
C GLU A 227 -4.73 1.95 -10.64
N CYS A 228 -4.41 2.83 -9.68
CA CYS A 228 -5.23 3.98 -9.31
C CYS A 228 -4.63 5.26 -9.90
N THR A 229 -5.28 5.81 -10.93
CA THR A 229 -4.81 7.02 -11.63
C THR A 229 -5.32 8.33 -11.03
N GLY A 230 -6.36 8.27 -10.22
CA GLY A 230 -7.01 9.44 -9.60
C GLY A 230 -6.67 9.62 -8.12
N ALA A 231 -7.66 10.00 -7.31
CA ALA A 231 -7.45 10.56 -5.99
C ALA A 231 -7.16 9.53 -4.88
N SER A 232 -7.67 8.30 -4.93
CA SER A 232 -7.57 7.43 -3.75
C SER A 232 -7.61 5.93 -4.02
N PHE A 233 -6.88 5.21 -3.17
CA PHE A 233 -7.07 3.80 -2.86
C PHE A 233 -7.61 3.70 -1.43
N THR A 234 -8.79 3.08 -1.25
CA THR A 234 -9.47 3.02 0.04
C THR A 234 -9.85 1.60 0.41
N MET A 235 -9.42 1.16 1.59
CA MET A 235 -9.79 -0.10 2.23
C MET A 235 -10.03 0.14 3.71
N THR A 236 -11.26 0.52 4.07
CA THR A 236 -11.65 0.87 5.44
C THR A 236 -12.20 -0.29 6.26
N ASN A 237 -12.36 -1.46 5.65
CA ASN A 237 -12.75 -2.67 6.35
C ASN A 237 -11.96 -3.86 5.80
N GLY A 238 -11.10 -4.46 6.63
CA GLY A 238 -10.32 -5.66 6.31
C GLY A 238 -11.03 -6.97 6.63
N THR A 239 -12.19 -6.93 7.30
CA THR A 239 -12.94 -8.16 7.63
C THR A 239 -13.29 -8.90 6.35
N GLY A 240 -12.97 -10.18 6.30
CA GLY A 240 -13.21 -11.03 5.13
C GLY A 240 -12.36 -10.68 3.90
N PHE A 241 -11.39 -9.77 4.00
CA PHE A 241 -10.48 -9.49 2.90
C PHE A 241 -9.26 -10.39 2.94
N SER A 242 -8.92 -10.94 1.78
CA SER A 242 -7.67 -11.67 1.56
C SER A 242 -7.21 -11.49 0.11
N TYR A 243 -5.96 -11.83 -0.14
CA TYR A 243 -5.42 -11.89 -1.50
C TYR A 243 -4.42 -13.05 -1.60
N ASN A 244 -4.20 -13.51 -2.82
CA ASN A 244 -3.20 -14.52 -3.13
C ASN A 244 -2.07 -13.88 -3.93
N TYR A 245 -0.86 -14.43 -3.79
CA TYR A 245 0.37 -13.97 -4.45
C TYR A 245 0.86 -12.60 -3.94
N THR A 246 1.80 -11.99 -4.65
CA THR A 246 2.32 -10.66 -4.30
C THR A 246 1.37 -9.60 -4.81
N SER A 247 0.94 -8.69 -3.93
CA SER A 247 0.05 -7.60 -4.31
C SER A 247 0.83 -6.49 -5.02
N HIS A 248 0.29 -5.98 -6.12
CA HIS A 248 0.85 -4.85 -6.85
C HIS A 248 -0.20 -3.75 -6.99
N ILE A 249 -0.15 -2.74 -6.12
CA ILE A 249 -1.03 -1.58 -6.16
C ILE A 249 -0.21 -0.38 -6.65
N TYR A 250 -0.52 0.12 -7.84
CA TYR A 250 0.11 1.29 -8.42
C TYR A 250 -0.72 2.54 -8.17
N MET A 251 -0.10 3.56 -7.59
CA MET A 251 -0.66 4.89 -7.49
C MET A 251 0.00 5.76 -8.57
N THR A 252 -0.67 5.93 -9.70
CA THR A 252 -0.16 6.67 -10.86
C THR A 252 -0.96 7.94 -11.08
N GLN A 253 -0.53 8.81 -11.99
CA GLN A 253 -1.26 10.02 -12.33
C GLN A 253 -1.60 10.01 -13.82
N ALA A 254 -2.89 10.18 -14.15
CA ALA A 254 -3.34 10.24 -15.54
C ALA A 254 -3.02 11.59 -16.21
N THR A 255 -2.94 12.66 -15.44
CA THR A 255 -2.62 14.03 -15.91
C THR A 255 -1.97 14.84 -14.80
N ALA A 256 -1.16 15.84 -15.14
CA ALA A 256 -0.51 16.74 -14.17
C ALA A 256 -1.58 17.53 -13.38
N SER A 257 -1.97 17.01 -12.25
CA SER A 257 -2.91 17.63 -11.31
C SER A 257 -2.24 17.73 -9.95
N ALA A 258 -2.30 18.91 -9.34
CA ALA A 258 -1.81 19.15 -7.97
C ALA A 258 -2.67 18.49 -6.87
N ALA A 259 -3.54 17.55 -7.23
CA ALA A 259 -4.44 16.90 -6.28
C ALA A 259 -3.69 15.92 -5.36
N THR A 260 -4.03 15.95 -4.08
CA THR A 260 -3.51 14.98 -3.09
C THR A 260 -4.04 13.59 -3.39
N LYS A 261 -3.14 12.62 -3.52
CA LYS A 261 -3.49 11.20 -3.56
C LYS A 261 -3.56 10.63 -2.15
N THR A 262 -4.51 9.75 -1.90
CA THR A 262 -4.71 9.17 -0.57
C THR A 262 -4.64 7.65 -0.61
N ILE A 263 -3.80 7.09 0.25
CA ILE A 263 -3.82 5.66 0.61
C ILE A 263 -4.50 5.55 1.98
N ASN A 264 -5.66 4.90 2.01
CA ASN A 264 -6.43 4.66 3.22
C ASN A 264 -6.62 3.15 3.41
N CYS A 265 -5.78 2.56 4.25
CA CYS A 265 -5.82 1.15 4.62
C CYS A 265 -6.14 0.95 6.11
N THR A 266 -6.99 1.81 6.67
CA THR A 266 -7.37 1.78 8.10
C THR A 266 -8.14 0.53 8.51
N GLY A 267 -8.75 -0.16 7.57
CA GLY A 267 -9.42 -1.44 7.81
C GLY A 267 -8.50 -2.65 7.85
N ILE A 268 -7.27 -2.51 7.39
CA ILE A 268 -6.27 -3.58 7.43
C ILE A 268 -5.73 -3.70 8.85
N THR A 269 -5.75 -4.92 9.40
CA THR A 269 -5.35 -5.16 10.81
C THR A 269 -4.22 -6.19 10.94
N THR A 270 -3.89 -6.90 9.87
CA THR A 270 -2.90 -7.99 9.90
C THR A 270 -1.92 -7.91 8.73
N PHE A 271 -0.75 -8.53 8.90
CA PHE A 271 0.23 -8.70 7.83
C PHE A 271 -0.36 -9.40 6.59
N ALA A 272 -1.15 -10.46 6.79
CA ALA A 272 -1.74 -11.23 5.69
C ALA A 272 -2.72 -10.43 4.81
N GLN A 273 -3.23 -9.32 5.30
CA GLN A 273 -4.13 -8.41 4.58
C GLN A 273 -3.41 -7.19 4.00
N SER A 274 -2.19 -6.92 4.46
CA SER A 274 -1.44 -5.73 4.06
C SER A 274 -0.88 -5.88 2.64
N MET A 275 -0.86 -4.80 1.86
CA MET A 275 -0.52 -4.79 0.44
C MET A 275 0.68 -3.92 0.15
N ASP A 276 1.35 -4.18 -1.00
CA ASP A 276 2.47 -3.40 -1.50
C ASP A 276 1.96 -2.26 -2.39
N PHE A 277 2.45 -1.06 -2.12
CA PHE A 277 2.12 0.16 -2.86
C PHE A 277 3.35 0.67 -3.60
N TYR A 278 3.19 0.83 -4.90
CA TYR A 278 4.16 1.41 -5.81
C TYR A 278 3.63 2.78 -6.25
N VAL A 279 4.35 3.81 -5.97
CA VAL A 279 3.91 5.17 -6.26
C VAL A 279 4.76 5.75 -7.37
N SER A 280 4.12 6.09 -8.49
CA SER A 280 4.83 6.68 -9.63
C SER A 280 5.34 8.09 -9.32
N ASN A 281 6.56 8.35 -9.74
CA ASN A 281 7.21 9.65 -9.61
C ASN A 281 6.63 10.76 -10.51
N ASP A 282 5.72 10.43 -11.43
CA ASP A 282 5.05 11.44 -12.26
C ASP A 282 4.10 12.34 -11.45
N LEU A 283 4.07 12.16 -10.13
CA LEU A 283 3.38 13.03 -9.17
C LEU A 283 4.09 14.39 -9.01
N ILE A 284 4.41 15.07 -10.10
CA ILE A 284 5.07 16.38 -10.06
C ILE A 284 4.18 17.39 -9.31
N GLY A 285 4.65 17.86 -8.16
CA GLY A 285 3.93 18.83 -7.32
C GLY A 285 2.71 18.27 -6.57
N SER A 286 2.46 16.98 -6.59
CA SER A 286 1.34 16.34 -5.87
C SER A 286 1.75 15.93 -4.46
N ASN A 287 0.80 15.95 -3.53
CA ASN A 287 0.95 15.39 -2.20
C ASN A 287 0.46 13.94 -2.18
N LEU A 288 1.17 13.08 -1.46
CA LEU A 288 0.67 11.75 -1.12
C LEU A 288 0.29 11.73 0.36
N ALA A 289 -0.95 11.42 0.66
CA ALA A 289 -1.43 11.24 2.02
C ALA A 289 -1.59 9.75 2.35
N ILE A 290 -1.02 9.30 3.48
CA ILE A 290 -1.34 8.01 4.05
C ILE A 290 -2.17 8.26 5.31
N THR A 291 -3.38 7.72 5.35
CA THR A 291 -4.32 7.92 6.46
C THR A 291 -3.79 7.30 7.75
N ALA A 292 -4.10 7.91 8.89
CA ALA A 292 -3.72 7.41 10.22
C ALA A 292 -4.14 5.95 10.43
N ALA A 293 -3.30 5.19 11.15
CA ALA A 293 -3.47 3.77 11.44
C ALA A 293 -3.56 2.85 10.21
N SER A 294 -3.18 3.33 9.01
CA SER A 294 -3.05 2.45 7.85
C SER A 294 -1.94 1.41 8.07
N ILE A 295 -2.17 0.20 7.60
CA ILE A 295 -1.18 -0.89 7.61
C ILE A 295 -0.89 -1.29 6.17
N LEU A 296 0.37 -1.16 5.77
CA LEU A 296 0.87 -1.49 4.45
C LEU A 296 1.90 -2.62 4.57
N ARG A 297 2.05 -3.45 3.53
CA ARG A 297 3.15 -4.40 3.46
C ARG A 297 4.42 -3.70 3.00
N GLY A 298 4.44 -3.12 1.82
CA GLY A 298 5.55 -2.36 1.28
C GLY A 298 5.11 -0.99 0.76
N PHE A 299 6.08 -0.08 0.68
CA PHE A 299 5.87 1.26 0.16
C PHE A 299 7.09 1.67 -0.66
N ASP A 300 6.91 1.79 -1.97
CA ASP A 300 7.98 2.07 -2.92
C ASP A 300 7.67 3.32 -3.76
N LEU A 301 8.51 4.33 -3.61
CA LEU A 301 8.52 5.59 -4.36
C LEU A 301 9.75 5.72 -5.26
N THR A 302 10.42 4.64 -5.59
CA THR A 302 11.61 4.68 -6.46
C THR A 302 11.26 4.71 -7.94
N TYR A 303 10.01 4.45 -8.29
CA TYR A 303 9.54 4.29 -9.65
C TYR A 303 9.38 5.63 -10.36
N GLY A 304 10.32 5.97 -11.26
CA GLY A 304 10.34 7.18 -12.10
C GLY A 304 11.37 8.23 -11.65
N SER A 305 11.83 9.04 -12.55
CA SER A 305 12.85 10.08 -12.31
C SER A 305 12.22 11.47 -12.21
N GLY A 306 12.20 12.07 -11.05
CA GLY A 306 12.01 13.53 -10.93
C GLY A 306 10.84 14.05 -10.11
N SER A 307 10.23 13.29 -9.23
CA SER A 307 9.13 13.81 -8.41
C SER A 307 9.63 14.58 -7.18
N ASN A 308 9.03 15.77 -6.98
CA ASN A 308 9.09 16.53 -5.73
C ASN A 308 7.86 16.22 -4.84
N ALA A 309 7.44 14.95 -4.76
CA ALA A 309 6.26 14.58 -3.99
C ALA A 309 6.50 14.83 -2.49
N THR A 310 5.57 15.51 -1.84
CA THR A 310 5.55 15.60 -0.39
C THR A 310 4.63 14.52 0.17
N ILE A 311 5.20 13.63 0.99
CA ILE A 311 4.45 12.59 1.65
C ILE A 311 3.92 13.17 2.97
N THR A 312 2.64 13.54 2.97
CA THR A 312 1.92 13.93 4.18
C THR A 312 1.27 12.71 4.77
N THR A 313 1.78 12.22 5.88
CA THR A 313 1.20 11.05 6.52
C THR A 313 0.92 11.31 7.97
N ASN A 314 -0.07 10.61 8.49
CA ASN A 314 -0.22 10.34 9.91
C ASN A 314 0.62 9.12 10.31
N SER A 315 0.48 8.61 11.53
CA SER A 315 1.13 7.37 11.95
C SER A 315 0.61 6.19 11.13
N PHE A 316 1.51 5.36 10.62
CA PHE A 316 1.16 4.14 9.88
C PHE A 316 2.20 3.04 10.12
N THR A 317 1.85 1.80 9.78
CA THR A 317 2.67 0.63 10.01
C THR A 317 3.08 -0.03 8.70
N LEU A 318 4.35 -0.44 8.61
CA LEU A 318 4.91 -1.23 7.52
C LEU A 318 5.34 -2.61 8.03
N TYR A 319 5.04 -3.62 7.24
CA TYR A 319 5.57 -4.98 7.41
C TYR A 319 6.69 -5.32 6.41
N GLY A 320 6.90 -4.53 5.39
CA GLY A 320 7.95 -4.67 4.38
C GLY A 320 8.76 -3.40 4.19
N ASP A 321 9.23 -3.18 2.98
CA ASP A 321 10.19 -2.14 2.66
C ASP A 321 9.58 -0.74 2.61
N CYS A 322 10.41 0.27 2.89
CA CYS A 322 10.14 1.70 2.69
C CYS A 322 11.22 2.28 1.80
N LEU A 323 10.95 2.39 0.51
CA LEU A 323 11.91 2.84 -0.49
C LEU A 323 11.49 4.20 -1.05
N ILE A 324 12.32 5.22 -0.84
CA ILE A 324 12.04 6.59 -1.26
C ILE A 324 13.13 7.03 -2.25
N GLY A 325 12.72 7.28 -3.48
CA GLY A 325 13.60 7.73 -4.55
C GLY A 325 13.38 9.20 -4.94
N GLY A 326 14.14 9.68 -5.91
CA GLY A 326 14.03 11.03 -6.48
C GLY A 326 14.21 12.15 -5.47
N SER A 327 13.37 13.18 -5.56
CA SER A 327 13.31 14.31 -4.63
C SER A 327 12.12 14.24 -3.66
N ALA A 328 11.50 13.07 -3.52
CA ALA A 328 10.37 12.87 -2.61
C ALA A 328 10.82 13.04 -1.15
N THR A 329 10.00 13.70 -0.35
CA THR A 329 10.28 13.98 1.06
C THR A 329 9.08 13.67 1.94
N PHE A 330 9.33 13.22 3.17
CA PHE A 330 8.29 13.19 4.18
C PHE A 330 8.08 14.59 4.77
N ALA A 331 6.83 15.02 4.84
CA ALA A 331 6.50 16.25 5.57
C ALA A 331 6.95 16.09 7.03
N ALA A 332 7.54 17.15 7.57
CA ALA A 332 8.01 17.14 8.94
C ALA A 332 6.84 16.93 9.93
N SER A 333 7.03 16.02 10.86
CA SER A 333 6.08 15.76 11.94
C SER A 333 6.79 15.14 13.14
N THR A 334 6.56 15.67 14.30
CA THR A 334 7.04 15.10 15.57
C THR A 334 6.06 14.09 16.18
N LEU A 335 4.84 14.03 15.66
CA LEU A 335 3.76 13.19 16.19
C LEU A 335 3.43 11.98 15.31
N ALA A 336 3.64 12.09 13.99
CA ALA A 336 3.32 11.03 13.05
C ALA A 336 4.45 9.99 12.96
N VAL A 337 4.22 8.81 13.51
CA VAL A 337 5.20 7.73 13.65
C VAL A 337 5.13 6.76 12.47
N LEU A 338 6.27 6.42 11.88
CA LEU A 338 6.42 5.26 11.01
C LEU A 338 6.85 4.05 11.82
N THR A 339 6.04 2.99 11.81
CA THR A 339 6.32 1.77 12.57
C THR A 339 6.74 0.63 11.62
N PHE A 340 7.90 0.05 11.85
CA PHE A 340 8.38 -1.18 11.20
C PHE A 340 8.07 -2.37 12.11
N ALA A 341 7.14 -3.23 11.67
CA ALA A 341 6.51 -4.23 12.54
C ALA A 341 6.73 -5.69 12.10
N ALA A 342 7.53 -5.97 11.06
CA ALA A 342 7.74 -7.34 10.62
C ALA A 342 8.37 -8.22 11.71
N THR A 343 7.85 -9.43 11.84
CA THR A 343 8.46 -10.51 12.61
C THR A 343 9.53 -11.23 11.77
N SER A 344 10.24 -12.19 12.35
CA SER A 344 11.28 -12.95 11.65
C SER A 344 10.79 -13.77 10.44
N THR A 345 9.48 -13.92 10.27
CA THR A 345 8.85 -14.67 9.15
C THR A 345 7.96 -13.79 8.28
N GLN A 346 7.92 -12.49 8.55
CA GLN A 346 7.17 -11.50 7.78
C GLN A 346 8.15 -10.63 6.99
N GLY A 347 7.64 -9.71 6.23
CA GLY A 347 8.42 -8.87 5.33
C GLY A 347 7.96 -9.06 3.88
N GLN A 348 8.40 -8.20 2.99
CA GLN A 348 7.98 -8.25 1.58
C GLN A 348 8.38 -9.57 0.90
N ARG A 349 9.47 -10.19 1.37
CA ARG A 349 10.02 -11.44 0.83
C ARG A 349 9.75 -12.67 1.72
N GLY A 350 9.10 -12.49 2.87
CA GLY A 350 8.88 -13.56 3.85
C GLY A 350 10.12 -13.95 4.66
N ASP A 351 11.21 -13.18 4.56
CA ASP A 351 12.50 -13.41 5.20
C ASP A 351 12.68 -12.66 6.53
N GLY A 352 11.67 -11.92 6.94
CA GLY A 352 11.70 -11.09 8.15
C GLY A 352 12.52 -9.81 8.01
N VAL A 353 12.97 -9.48 6.80
CA VAL A 353 13.78 -8.30 6.52
C VAL A 353 12.90 -7.19 5.94
N GLN A 354 13.04 -6.00 6.50
CA GLN A 354 12.46 -4.75 6.02
C GLN A 354 13.59 -3.82 5.64
N LYS A 355 13.52 -3.18 4.48
CA LYS A 355 14.53 -2.24 4.04
C LYS A 355 14.01 -0.82 4.12
N ILE A 356 14.86 0.09 4.58
CA ILE A 356 14.63 1.52 4.46
C ILE A 356 15.70 2.13 3.58
N SER A 357 15.27 2.82 2.52
CA SER A 357 16.14 3.57 1.64
C SER A 357 15.57 4.96 1.42
N LEU A 358 16.39 5.97 1.56
CA LEU A 358 16.03 7.36 1.28
C LEU A 358 16.84 7.85 0.07
N ASN A 359 16.32 8.88 -0.58
CA ASN A 359 17.02 9.56 -1.67
C ASN A 359 18.33 10.24 -1.17
N ALA A 360 19.08 10.86 -2.09
CA ALA A 360 20.36 11.49 -1.80
C ALA A 360 20.32 12.59 -0.70
N THR A 361 19.16 13.16 -0.40
CA THR A 361 19.00 14.10 0.71
C THR A 361 18.92 13.42 2.07
N GLY A 362 18.57 12.14 2.10
CA GLY A 362 18.57 11.28 3.29
C GLY A 362 17.70 11.76 4.46
N ASN A 363 16.85 12.77 4.26
CA ASN A 363 16.14 13.43 5.37
C ASN A 363 14.79 12.75 5.67
N PHE A 364 14.66 12.29 6.91
CA PHE A 364 13.43 11.70 7.44
C PHE A 364 12.98 12.49 8.69
N ASN A 365 12.08 13.44 8.50
CA ASN A 365 11.70 14.40 9.54
C ASN A 365 10.54 13.90 10.42
N ARG A 366 10.57 12.64 10.86
CA ARG A 366 9.55 12.07 11.74
C ARG A 366 10.07 10.92 12.60
N PRO A 367 9.38 10.58 13.70
CA PRO A 367 9.73 9.43 14.52
C PRO A 367 9.62 8.10 13.77
N ILE A 368 10.54 7.19 14.07
CA ILE A 368 10.51 5.79 13.63
C ILE A 368 10.39 4.91 14.87
N THR A 369 9.56 3.86 14.77
CA THR A 369 9.51 2.77 15.75
C THR A 369 9.81 1.44 15.05
N LYS A 370 10.81 0.72 15.54
CA LYS A 370 11.07 -0.68 15.20
C LYS A 370 10.56 -1.56 16.33
N ASN A 371 9.47 -2.31 16.12
CA ASN A 371 8.84 -3.12 17.16
C ASN A 371 8.58 -4.58 16.78
N GLY A 372 8.78 -4.99 15.54
CA GLY A 372 8.72 -6.40 15.13
C GLY A 372 10.04 -7.14 15.44
N SER A 373 9.99 -8.46 15.60
CA SER A 373 11.17 -9.30 15.88
C SER A 373 12.10 -9.51 14.68
N GLY A 374 11.69 -9.12 13.47
CA GLY A 374 12.53 -9.17 12.27
C GLY A 374 13.59 -8.07 12.22
N THR A 375 14.24 -7.93 11.07
CA THR A 375 15.35 -7.00 10.84
C THR A 375 14.88 -5.76 10.08
N LEU A 376 15.33 -4.59 10.48
CA LEU A 376 15.27 -3.35 9.69
C LEU A 376 16.67 -3.06 9.15
N GLU A 377 16.85 -3.16 7.84
CA GLU A 377 18.10 -2.88 7.14
C GLU A 377 18.09 -1.48 6.53
N PHE A 378 19.21 -0.80 6.67
CA PHE A 378 19.42 0.48 6.00
C PHE A 378 20.11 0.25 4.65
N ASN A 379 19.51 0.78 3.57
CA ASN A 379 20.07 0.71 2.23
C ASN A 379 20.57 2.08 1.73
N SER A 380 20.60 3.07 2.60
CA SER A 380 21.18 4.41 2.38
C SER A 380 21.51 5.05 3.71
N ASP A 381 22.26 6.13 3.69
CA ASP A 381 22.40 7.01 4.84
C ASP A 381 21.04 7.59 5.23
N ILE A 382 20.71 7.54 6.51
CA ILE A 382 19.44 8.04 7.06
C ILE A 382 19.73 9.22 7.99
N ARG A 383 19.08 10.33 7.74
CA ARG A 383 19.11 11.50 8.62
C ARG A 383 17.73 11.76 9.19
N MET A 384 17.56 11.60 10.50
CA MET A 384 16.31 11.80 11.21
C MET A 384 16.28 13.18 11.88
N GLY A 385 15.41 14.04 11.37
CA GLY A 385 15.28 15.43 11.79
C GLY A 385 16.33 16.35 11.15
N THR A 386 16.08 17.65 11.27
CA THR A 386 17.02 18.71 10.84
C THR A 386 17.31 19.71 11.94
N SER A 387 16.31 20.03 12.74
CA SER A 387 16.38 20.92 13.90
C SER A 387 15.39 20.52 14.99
N THR A 388 14.46 19.61 14.70
CA THR A 388 13.45 19.13 15.66
C THR A 388 13.86 17.78 16.22
N SER A 389 13.63 17.57 17.50
CA SER A 389 13.80 16.30 18.19
C SER A 389 12.87 15.23 17.61
N VAL A 390 13.40 14.31 16.84
CA VAL A 390 12.67 13.10 16.41
C VAL A 390 13.28 11.87 17.08
N THR A 391 12.46 10.91 17.44
CA THR A 391 12.90 9.72 18.18
C THR A 391 12.96 8.51 17.25
N LEU A 392 14.04 7.75 17.33
CA LEU A 392 14.11 6.36 16.89
C LEU A 392 13.85 5.47 18.09
N THR A 393 12.68 4.84 18.13
CA THR A 393 12.33 3.88 19.18
C THR A 393 12.62 2.46 18.72
N HIS A 394 13.47 1.75 19.44
CA HIS A 394 13.84 0.36 19.16
C HIS A 394 13.29 -0.56 20.25
N SER A 395 12.12 -1.14 20.00
CA SER A 395 11.37 -1.95 20.98
C SER A 395 11.61 -3.45 20.81
N ALA A 396 11.91 -3.93 19.59
CA ALA A 396 12.15 -5.35 19.32
C ALA A 396 12.95 -5.56 18.02
N GLY A 397 13.57 -6.75 17.88
CA GLY A 397 14.23 -7.20 16.67
C GLY A 397 15.58 -6.54 16.42
N MET A 398 16.02 -6.57 15.17
CA MET A 398 17.33 -6.05 14.78
C MET A 398 17.20 -4.75 13.99
N ILE A 399 18.10 -3.81 14.22
CA ILE A 399 18.41 -2.72 13.30
C ILE A 399 19.81 -2.99 12.74
N ASN A 400 19.90 -3.15 11.41
CA ASN A 400 21.13 -3.41 10.70
C ASN A 400 21.48 -2.19 9.82
N LEU A 401 22.58 -1.54 10.13
CA LEU A 401 23.02 -0.34 9.42
C LEU A 401 23.63 -0.64 8.04
N GLN A 402 24.00 -1.89 7.75
CA GLN A 402 24.58 -2.32 6.46
C GLN A 402 25.76 -1.45 5.99
N GLY A 403 26.53 -0.89 6.92
CA GLY A 403 27.63 0.03 6.62
C GLY A 403 27.20 1.49 6.39
N TYR A 404 25.89 1.78 6.33
CA TYR A 404 25.39 3.13 6.20
C TYR A 404 25.35 3.88 7.53
N SER A 405 25.21 5.19 7.46
CA SER A 405 25.17 6.07 8.62
C SER A 405 23.75 6.45 9.01
N LEU A 406 23.49 6.48 10.31
CA LEU A 406 22.28 7.04 10.90
C LEU A 406 22.63 8.35 11.62
N THR A 407 22.09 9.47 11.18
CA THR A 407 22.23 10.76 11.87
C THR A 407 20.92 11.11 12.58
N LEU A 408 20.94 11.26 13.89
CA LEU A 408 19.78 11.60 14.72
C LEU A 408 19.93 13.04 15.28
N PHE A 409 18.91 13.86 15.04
CA PHE A 409 18.76 15.18 15.69
C PHE A 409 17.89 15.12 16.94
N GLY A 410 17.51 13.94 17.37
CA GLY A 410 16.73 13.67 18.57
C GLY A 410 17.29 12.49 19.34
N THR A 411 16.41 11.58 19.76
CA THR A 411 16.74 10.50 20.70
C THR A 411 16.77 9.14 20.01
N TYR A 412 17.80 8.33 20.28
CA TYR A 412 17.70 6.88 20.20
C TYR A 412 17.18 6.35 21.52
N SER A 413 16.05 5.65 21.50
CA SER A 413 15.41 5.10 22.71
C SER A 413 15.17 3.62 22.56
N SER A 414 15.57 2.84 23.55
CA SER A 414 15.32 1.40 23.60
C SER A 414 14.99 0.98 25.02
N SER A 415 13.80 0.43 25.25
CA SER A 415 13.30 0.07 26.57
C SER A 415 12.60 -1.29 26.57
N GLY A 416 12.49 -1.92 27.77
CA GLY A 416 11.79 -3.18 27.99
C GLY A 416 12.67 -4.43 27.88
N SER A 417 12.03 -5.61 27.85
CA SER A 417 12.69 -6.93 27.97
C SER A 417 12.72 -7.73 26.67
N THR A 418 12.11 -7.26 25.60
CA THR A 418 12.13 -7.95 24.29
C THR A 418 13.56 -7.92 23.72
N ALA A 419 13.98 -9.00 23.07
CA ALA A 419 15.30 -9.07 22.45
C ALA A 419 15.46 -8.02 21.34
N ARG A 420 16.57 -7.29 21.39
CA ARG A 420 16.91 -6.21 20.44
C ARG A 420 18.40 -6.27 20.14
N SER A 421 18.75 -6.07 18.90
CA SER A 421 20.14 -5.94 18.51
C SER A 421 20.34 -4.77 17.56
N LEU A 422 21.45 -4.09 17.77
CA LEU A 422 21.93 -3.05 16.86
C LEU A 422 23.19 -3.59 16.17
N PHE A 423 23.16 -3.64 14.87
CA PHE A 423 24.17 -4.28 14.05
C PHE A 423 24.75 -3.27 13.06
N HIS A 424 26.06 -3.17 12.97
CA HIS A 424 26.65 -2.16 12.10
C HIS A 424 26.64 -2.56 10.62
N GLY A 425 26.63 -3.87 10.30
CA GLY A 425 26.72 -4.37 8.92
C GLY A 425 27.97 -3.91 8.18
N GLY A 426 28.22 -4.52 7.05
CA GLY A 426 29.32 -4.15 6.17
C GLY A 426 30.61 -4.97 6.42
N TYR A 427 31.40 -5.07 5.36
CA TYR A 427 32.68 -5.79 5.38
C TYR A 427 33.75 -4.90 5.99
N SER A 428 34.35 -5.35 7.10
CA SER A 428 35.41 -4.64 7.83
C SER A 428 36.64 -4.31 6.99
N ASP A 429 36.89 -5.10 5.96
CA ASP A 429 38.10 -4.99 5.14
C ASP A 429 38.12 -3.81 4.17
N ILE A 430 36.97 -3.15 3.97
CA ILE A 430 36.80 -2.02 3.02
C ILE A 430 36.33 -0.72 3.70
N GLY A 431 36.36 -0.65 5.04
CA GLY A 431 36.09 0.59 5.78
C GLY A 431 34.62 1.02 5.86
N TYR A 432 33.67 0.21 5.39
CA TYR A 432 32.24 0.48 5.50
C TYR A 432 31.69 -0.02 6.83
N ILE A 433 31.91 0.77 7.88
CA ILE A 433 31.35 0.50 9.21
C ILE A 433 30.15 1.43 9.39
N GLY A 434 28.97 0.87 9.68
CA GLY A 434 27.78 1.64 9.99
C GLY A 434 27.97 2.49 11.25
N LYS A 435 27.63 3.78 11.18
CA LYS A 435 27.87 4.76 12.24
C LYS A 435 26.58 5.43 12.66
N ILE A 436 26.47 5.75 13.94
CA ILE A 436 25.38 6.56 14.48
C ILE A 436 25.93 7.91 14.92
N TYR A 437 25.42 8.99 14.34
CA TYR A 437 25.74 10.34 14.70
C TYR A 437 24.60 10.96 15.50
N LEU A 438 24.85 11.30 16.74
CA LEU A 438 23.89 11.96 17.64
C LEU A 438 24.13 13.47 17.60
N ASN A 439 23.36 14.17 16.76
CA ASN A 439 23.38 15.62 16.58
C ASN A 439 22.25 16.33 17.34
N ALA A 440 21.74 15.70 18.41
CA ALA A 440 20.66 16.29 19.21
C ALA A 440 20.99 17.71 19.65
N GLY A 441 19.98 18.57 19.69
CA GLY A 441 20.10 19.93 20.20
C GLY A 441 20.43 19.98 21.68
N ALA A 442 20.52 21.18 22.22
CA ALA A 442 20.80 21.39 23.65
C ALA A 442 19.69 20.81 24.54
N SER A 443 20.10 20.25 25.70
CA SER A 443 19.20 19.75 26.78
C SER A 443 18.31 18.57 26.40
N VAL A 444 18.81 17.65 25.54
CA VAL A 444 18.07 16.45 25.10
C VAL A 444 18.73 15.18 25.59
N THR A 445 17.93 14.15 25.94
CA THR A 445 18.44 12.79 26.06
C THR A 445 18.68 12.26 24.66
N ALA A 446 19.96 12.16 24.27
CA ALA A 446 20.34 11.76 22.91
C ALA A 446 20.36 10.22 22.76
N TRP A 447 20.62 9.48 23.85
CA TRP A 447 20.63 8.03 23.90
C TRP A 447 20.01 7.55 25.20
N ASP A 448 19.05 6.60 25.12
CA ASP A 448 18.45 5.98 26.30
C ASP A 448 18.20 4.49 26.09
N THR A 449 19.08 3.69 26.68
CA THR A 449 18.93 2.23 26.83
C THR A 449 18.91 1.82 28.30
N SER A 450 18.66 2.75 29.21
CA SER A 450 18.75 2.58 30.66
C SER A 450 17.88 1.45 31.23
N THR A 451 16.74 1.19 30.60
CA THR A 451 15.79 0.12 31.00
C THR A 451 15.82 -1.11 30.08
N ALA A 452 16.76 -1.17 29.14
CA ALA A 452 16.85 -2.27 28.18
C ALA A 452 17.57 -3.47 28.81
N THR A 453 16.88 -4.60 28.99
CA THR A 453 17.49 -5.80 29.62
C THR A 453 18.04 -6.83 28.61
N ASN A 454 17.47 -6.89 27.39
CA ASN A 454 17.90 -7.82 26.32
C ASN A 454 18.36 -7.05 25.08
N TRP A 455 19.23 -6.08 25.26
CA TRP A 455 19.81 -5.29 24.20
C TRP A 455 21.23 -5.72 23.91
N THR A 456 21.58 -5.86 22.64
CA THR A 456 22.92 -6.24 22.20
C THR A 456 23.41 -5.33 21.07
N SER A 457 24.73 -5.15 21.01
CA SER A 457 25.43 -4.60 19.86
C SER A 457 26.36 -5.67 19.32
N SER A 458 26.33 -5.94 18.04
CA SER A 458 27.14 -7.00 17.44
C SER A 458 27.64 -6.64 16.03
N SER A 459 28.64 -7.42 15.59
CA SER A 459 29.15 -7.39 14.20
C SER A 459 29.24 -8.81 13.64
N ASP A 460 29.23 -8.94 12.32
CA ASP A 460 29.35 -10.23 11.63
C ASP A 460 30.63 -11.01 12.01
N TYR A 461 31.68 -10.31 12.35
CA TYR A 461 33.01 -10.90 12.56
C TYR A 461 33.58 -10.71 13.97
N GLY A 462 32.79 -10.20 14.92
CA GLY A 462 33.20 -10.06 16.32
C GLY A 462 34.29 -9.01 16.62
N TYR A 463 34.79 -8.30 15.61
CA TYR A 463 35.92 -7.40 15.75
C TYR A 463 35.55 -5.93 15.93
N HIS A 464 34.38 -5.52 15.46
CA HIS A 464 33.94 -4.14 15.52
C HIS A 464 32.58 -4.03 16.20
N ARG A 465 32.39 -2.97 16.97
CA ARG A 465 31.13 -2.63 17.62
C ARG A 465 30.48 -1.48 16.88
N VAL A 466 29.19 -1.26 17.09
CA VAL A 466 28.52 -0.07 16.58
C VAL A 466 29.22 1.16 17.13
N GLN A 467 29.60 2.06 16.23
CA GLN A 467 30.25 3.32 16.57
C GLN A 467 29.22 4.43 16.72
N VAL A 468 29.19 5.06 17.88
CA VAL A 468 28.29 6.17 18.21
C VAL A 468 29.11 7.44 18.36
N TYR A 469 28.83 8.42 17.53
CA TYR A 469 29.48 9.73 17.53
C TYR A 469 28.55 10.77 18.15
N ILE A 470 28.98 11.36 19.25
CA ILE A 470 28.27 12.49 19.87
C ILE A 470 28.80 13.76 19.25
N GLN A 471 27.93 14.49 18.56
CA GLN A 471 28.33 15.69 17.78
C GLN A 471 27.52 16.93 18.17
N GLY A 472 27.98 18.09 17.68
CA GLY A 472 27.30 19.38 17.86
C GLY A 472 27.59 20.06 19.18
N THR A 473 26.86 21.12 19.46
CA THR A 473 26.96 21.95 20.66
C THR A 473 25.82 21.66 21.64
N GLY A 474 25.96 22.05 22.89
CA GLY A 474 24.90 21.96 23.90
C GLY A 474 25.00 20.74 24.81
N THR A 475 24.15 20.74 25.83
CA THR A 475 24.11 19.68 26.85
C THR A 475 23.33 18.48 26.37
N LYS A 476 23.91 17.29 26.48
CA LYS A 476 23.27 16.02 26.11
C LYS A 476 23.36 15.01 27.24
N THR A 477 22.32 14.20 27.35
CA THR A 477 22.28 13.07 28.29
C THR A 477 22.31 11.76 27.50
N MET A 478 23.17 10.85 27.90
CA MET A 478 23.33 9.51 27.34
C MET A 478 23.28 8.46 28.45
N ASN A 479 22.24 7.61 28.42
CA ASN A 479 22.03 6.53 29.37
C ASN A 479 22.19 5.18 28.66
N PHE A 480 23.35 4.55 28.78
CA PHE A 480 23.63 3.29 28.08
C PHE A 480 23.13 2.04 28.85
N GLY A 481 22.67 2.19 30.09
CA GLY A 481 22.21 1.08 30.91
C GLY A 481 23.35 0.16 31.38
N ALA A 482 23.02 -0.86 32.14
CA ALA A 482 23.94 -1.90 32.60
C ALA A 482 23.99 -3.04 31.55
N ILE A 483 24.75 -2.84 30.49
CA ILE A 483 24.88 -3.78 29.37
C ILE A 483 26.13 -4.64 29.56
N ALA A 484 26.06 -5.93 29.23
CA ALA A 484 27.20 -6.85 29.33
C ALA A 484 28.33 -6.44 28.37
N GLU A 485 29.60 -6.74 28.73
CA GLU A 485 30.79 -6.39 27.96
C GLU A 485 30.67 -6.71 26.46
N GLY A 486 30.19 -7.91 26.11
CA GLY A 486 30.02 -8.36 24.73
C GLY A 486 28.96 -7.60 23.90
N SER A 487 28.15 -6.78 24.53
CA SER A 487 27.00 -6.10 23.92
C SER A 487 27.09 -4.58 23.94
N THR A 488 28.19 -4.00 24.37
CA THR A 488 28.41 -2.55 24.48
C THR A 488 28.73 -1.88 23.13
N VAL A 489 28.67 -0.57 23.06
CA VAL A 489 29.01 0.25 21.88
C VAL A 489 30.35 0.98 22.10
N ASP A 490 30.98 1.39 20.99
CA ASP A 490 32.11 2.33 21.01
C ASP A 490 31.55 3.76 20.87
N VAL A 491 31.97 4.66 21.76
CA VAL A 491 31.49 6.04 21.77
C VAL A 491 32.61 7.03 21.55
N THR A 492 32.43 7.91 20.59
CA THR A 492 33.36 9.02 20.32
C THR A 492 32.65 10.36 20.53
N PHE A 493 33.21 11.20 21.37
CA PHE A 493 32.74 12.56 21.62
C PHE A 493 33.48 13.53 20.69
N ASN A 494 32.75 14.10 19.74
CA ASN A 494 33.20 15.14 18.82
C ASN A 494 32.45 16.46 19.10
N THR A 495 32.12 16.74 20.34
CA THR A 495 31.40 17.95 20.74
C THR A 495 32.36 19.13 20.85
N THR A 496 31.88 20.31 20.45
CA THR A 496 32.69 21.54 20.47
C THR A 496 32.40 22.43 21.68
N ALA A 497 31.27 22.24 22.35
CA ALA A 497 30.87 22.97 23.54
C ALA A 497 29.74 22.25 24.30
N GLY A 498 29.53 22.59 25.58
CA GLY A 498 28.42 22.12 26.41
C GLY A 498 28.85 21.03 27.41
N THR A 499 27.86 20.51 28.15
CA THR A 499 28.04 19.44 29.14
C THR A 499 27.39 18.16 28.69
N ASN A 500 28.14 17.10 28.52
CA ASN A 500 27.62 15.79 28.20
C ASN A 500 27.54 14.93 29.46
N THR A 501 26.32 14.54 29.84
CA THR A 501 26.07 13.64 30.96
C THR A 501 26.01 12.19 30.46
N ILE A 502 26.77 11.29 31.05
CA ILE A 502 26.86 9.91 30.61
C ILE A 502 26.72 8.94 31.77
N SER A 503 26.08 7.81 31.51
CA SER A 503 25.93 6.70 32.47
C SER A 503 25.84 5.36 31.75
N GLY A 504 26.14 4.28 32.43
CA GLY A 504 26.01 2.89 31.96
C GLY A 504 27.29 2.27 31.45
N SER A 505 27.18 1.24 30.64
CA SER A 505 28.30 0.38 30.19
C SER A 505 28.67 0.64 28.74
N LEU A 506 29.95 0.85 28.48
CA LEU A 506 30.51 1.17 27.15
C LEU A 506 31.72 0.24 26.88
N ASN A 507 32.04 0.06 25.60
CA ASN A 507 33.29 -0.60 25.23
C ASN A 507 34.41 0.45 25.15
N ASN A 508 34.72 0.99 24.01
CA ASN A 508 35.72 2.04 23.88
C ASN A 508 35.08 3.44 24.03
N VAL A 509 35.79 4.32 24.71
CA VAL A 509 35.42 5.71 24.86
C VAL A 509 36.52 6.60 24.33
N THR A 510 36.24 7.41 23.33
CA THR A 510 37.19 8.39 22.80
C THR A 510 36.68 9.80 23.03
N LEU A 511 37.42 10.62 23.72
CA LEU A 511 37.19 12.04 23.87
C LEU A 511 38.04 12.77 22.81
N ASN A 512 37.43 13.13 21.69
CA ASN A 512 38.11 13.83 20.59
C ASN A 512 37.79 15.30 20.68
N ASN A 513 38.77 16.13 20.87
CA ASN A 513 38.59 17.53 21.21
C ASN A 513 38.67 18.48 20.01
N GLY A 514 37.51 19.03 19.61
CA GLY A 514 37.40 20.21 18.75
C GLY A 514 37.21 21.52 19.53
N GLY A 515 37.08 21.49 20.87
CA GLY A 515 36.78 22.67 21.71
C GLY A 515 36.69 22.34 23.20
N ALA A 516 36.39 23.35 24.00
CA ALA A 516 36.19 23.17 25.45
C ALA A 516 34.79 22.63 25.75
N TYR A 517 34.69 21.39 26.18
CA TYR A 517 33.43 20.80 26.68
C TYR A 517 33.65 20.06 28.01
N THR A 518 32.56 19.89 28.73
CA THR A 518 32.57 19.13 29.98
C THR A 518 31.95 17.76 29.77
N MET A 519 32.61 16.70 30.15
CA MET A 519 32.02 15.38 30.31
C MET A 519 31.67 15.20 31.77
N ALA A 520 30.38 15.15 32.08
CA ALA A 520 29.91 14.98 33.44
C ALA A 520 29.46 13.52 33.67
N LEU A 521 30.08 12.84 34.63
CA LEU A 521 29.50 11.68 35.24
C LEU A 521 28.54 12.16 36.33
N SER A 522 27.25 12.06 36.07
CA SER A 522 26.20 12.44 37.04
C SER A 522 26.20 11.41 38.20
N ALA A 523 25.16 11.43 39.04
CA ALA A 523 25.00 10.46 40.12
C ALA A 523 24.99 8.96 39.68
N SER A 524 25.10 8.69 38.40
CA SER A 524 25.15 7.35 37.82
C SER A 524 26.57 6.95 37.45
N ASN A 525 26.88 5.67 37.61
CA ASN A 525 28.21 5.13 37.32
C ASN A 525 28.40 4.86 35.83
N MET A 526 29.64 4.97 35.34
CA MET A 526 30.03 4.56 33.99
C MET A 526 31.05 3.41 34.10
N THR A 527 30.83 2.35 33.33
CA THR A 527 31.76 1.23 33.20
C THR A 527 32.33 1.20 31.79
N VAL A 528 33.65 1.15 31.65
CA VAL A 528 34.37 1.03 30.38
C VAL A 528 35.08 -0.34 30.36
N TYR A 529 34.75 -1.15 29.37
CA TYR A 529 35.32 -2.47 29.17
C TYR A 529 36.54 -2.47 28.23
N GLY A 530 36.64 -1.53 27.33
CA GLY A 530 37.72 -1.33 26.38
C GLY A 530 38.62 -0.14 26.74
N ASP A 531 39.11 0.56 25.73
CA ASP A 531 40.03 1.66 25.90
C ASP A 531 39.31 2.98 26.22
N PHE A 532 39.93 3.79 27.07
CA PHE A 532 39.54 5.15 27.34
C PHE A 532 40.59 6.11 26.80
N THR A 533 40.33 6.81 25.72
CA THR A 533 41.30 7.61 24.98
C THR A 533 40.91 9.09 25.00
N ILE A 534 41.86 9.94 25.29
CA ILE A 534 41.71 11.41 25.19
C ILE A 534 42.63 11.90 24.05
N VAL A 535 42.04 12.54 23.04
CA VAL A 535 42.77 13.07 21.89
C VAL A 535 42.60 14.59 21.87
N GLY A 536 43.71 15.33 21.89
CA GLY A 536 43.71 16.80 21.83
C GLY A 536 43.68 17.51 23.18
N ASN A 537 43.37 18.82 23.18
CA ASN A 537 43.50 19.68 24.37
C ASN A 537 42.21 19.71 25.22
N SER A 538 42.25 19.07 26.38
CA SER A 538 41.47 19.33 27.60
C SER A 538 39.94 19.31 27.54
N PRO A 539 39.28 18.13 27.36
CA PRO A 539 37.96 17.98 27.92
C PRO A 539 38.03 18.07 29.47
N VAL A 540 37.07 18.73 30.07
CA VAL A 540 36.91 18.72 31.51
C VAL A 540 36.15 17.47 31.93
N LEU A 541 36.75 16.59 32.72
CA LEU A 541 36.07 15.46 33.34
C LEU A 541 35.51 15.90 34.70
N SER A 542 34.20 15.83 34.86
CA SER A 542 33.52 16.19 36.11
C SER A 542 32.87 14.96 36.73
N PHE A 543 33.31 14.58 37.93
CA PHE A 543 32.80 13.44 38.69
C PHE A 543 31.98 13.93 39.88
N ALA A 544 30.80 14.52 39.63
CA ALA A 544 29.99 15.15 40.67
C ALA A 544 29.53 14.15 41.78
N ALA A 545 29.15 12.93 41.39
CA ALA A 545 28.79 11.85 42.32
C ALA A 545 28.92 10.45 41.67
N GLY A 546 29.35 10.37 40.42
CA GLY A 546 29.46 9.10 39.67
C GLY A 546 30.86 8.46 39.80
N VAL A 547 30.92 7.15 39.57
CA VAL A 547 32.16 6.37 39.56
C VAL A 547 32.48 5.93 38.13
N LEU A 548 33.70 6.16 37.69
CA LEU A 548 34.26 5.58 36.46
C LEU A 548 34.95 4.27 36.81
N THR A 549 34.46 3.17 36.27
CA THR A 549 35.02 1.84 36.46
C THR A 549 35.66 1.33 35.17
N PHE A 550 36.88 0.87 35.22
CA PHE A 550 37.53 0.12 34.16
C PHE A 550 37.39 -1.38 34.47
N ALA A 551 36.74 -2.14 33.59
CA ALA A 551 36.30 -3.51 33.90
C ALA A 551 36.57 -4.51 32.77
N LYS A 552 37.71 -4.39 32.09
CA LYS A 552 38.09 -5.32 31.04
C LYS A 552 38.28 -6.73 31.60
N SER A 553 37.67 -7.73 30.99
CA SER A 553 37.71 -9.11 31.44
C SER A 553 39.07 -9.80 31.19
N SER A 554 39.85 -9.32 30.21
CA SER A 554 41.18 -9.83 29.88
C SER A 554 42.04 -8.81 29.14
N GLY A 555 43.35 -8.85 29.34
CA GLY A 555 44.33 -7.95 28.71
C GLY A 555 44.54 -6.63 29.47
N THR A 556 45.30 -5.70 28.88
CA THR A 556 45.59 -4.37 29.43
C THR A 556 44.56 -3.34 28.94
N GLN A 557 44.14 -2.44 29.82
CA GLN A 557 43.31 -1.27 29.45
C GLN A 557 44.19 -0.06 29.27
#